data_87c0c049efc059c9498afa7e986ea1aa
#
_entry.id   87c0c049efc059c9498afa7e986ea1aa
#
_cell.length_a   1.000
_cell.length_b   1.000
_cell.length_c   1.000
_cell.angle_alpha   90.00
_cell.angle_beta   90.00
_cell.angle_gamma   90.00
#
_symmetry.space_group_name_H-M   'P 1'
#
loop_
_entity.id
_entity.type
_entity.pdbx_description
1 polymer ?
#
loop_
_entity_poly.entity_id
_entity_poly.type
_entity_poly.pdbx_seq_one_letter_code
_entity_poly.pdbx_strand_id
1 'polypeptide(L)'
;MKGKEKMENKGTILSYRPDIRVVDATIRDGGLVNDFRFTDEFVKNLYQANIKAGVDYMEFGYKASKDIFDEKDFGPWKFCNEEDIRRIVGDNDSDMKIAVMADVGRTDFRRDIIDKSDSVIDLIRIATYINTIPAAIEMIEYCHAKGYETTINIMAISNDNDADIDEALELFGQSPVDGIYI
;
A
#
# COMPACT_ATOMS: atom_id res chain seq x y z
N MET A 1 -6.04 12.09 -27.21
CA MET A 1 -5.34 13.14 -26.43
C MET A 1 -6.36 14.21 -26.08
N LYS A 2 -7.00 14.13 -24.90
CA LYS A 2 -7.81 15.22 -24.33
C LYS A 2 -6.93 15.96 -23.35
N GLY A 3 -6.63 17.22 -23.67
CA GLY A 3 -5.80 18.09 -22.84
C GLY A 3 -6.43 18.28 -21.47
N LYS A 4 -5.63 18.12 -20.41
CA LYS A 4 -5.96 18.59 -19.07
C LYS A 4 -6.12 20.11 -19.18
N GLU A 5 -7.35 20.63 -19.07
CA GLU A 5 -7.58 22.05 -18.87
C GLU A 5 -6.85 22.48 -17.61
N LYS A 6 -5.93 23.43 -17.77
CA LYS A 6 -5.29 24.12 -16.65
C LYS A 6 -6.37 24.79 -15.82
N MET A 7 -6.56 24.33 -14.59
CA MET A 7 -7.31 25.06 -13.59
C MET A 7 -6.52 26.32 -13.22
N GLU A 8 -6.71 27.39 -13.97
CA GLU A 8 -6.18 28.73 -13.64
C GLU A 8 -7.01 29.35 -12.51
N ASN A 9 -6.29 29.90 -11.52
CA ASN A 9 -6.79 30.74 -10.44
C ASN A 9 -7.55 30.08 -9.29
N LYS A 10 -6.86 29.22 -8.53
CA LYS A 10 -7.18 29.06 -7.12
C LYS A 10 -6.25 29.97 -6.30
N GLY A 11 -6.81 30.72 -5.33
CA GLY A 11 -6.08 31.69 -4.53
C GLY A 11 -4.86 31.08 -3.82
N THR A 12 -3.99 31.95 -3.31
CA THR A 12 -2.67 31.60 -2.71
C THR A 12 -2.74 30.67 -1.49
N ILE A 13 -3.91 30.40 -0.94
CA ILE A 13 -4.13 29.49 0.20
C ILE A 13 -4.34 28.04 -0.25
N LEU A 14 -4.82 27.82 -1.48
CA LEU A 14 -5.05 26.49 -2.04
C LEU A 14 -4.23 26.35 -3.33
N SER A 15 -2.96 26.04 -3.19
CA SER A 15 -2.10 25.70 -4.33
C SER A 15 -2.26 24.23 -4.69
N TYR A 16 -2.55 23.95 -5.96
CA TYR A 16 -2.46 22.58 -6.48
C TYR A 16 -0.98 22.12 -6.45
N ARG A 17 -0.73 21.01 -5.76
CA ARG A 17 0.58 20.40 -5.60
C ARG A 17 0.58 19.06 -6.32
N PRO A 18 0.91 19.03 -7.62
CA PRO A 18 0.89 17.81 -8.43
C PRO A 18 1.98 16.80 -8.05
N ASP A 19 2.95 17.23 -7.26
CA ASP A 19 4.02 16.46 -6.67
C ASP A 19 3.59 15.68 -5.40
N ILE A 20 2.45 16.04 -4.81
CA ILE A 20 1.90 15.34 -3.65
C ILE A 20 0.94 14.24 -4.11
N ARG A 21 1.12 13.04 -3.55
CA ARG A 21 0.21 11.90 -3.73
C ARG A 21 -0.56 11.64 -2.45
N VAL A 22 -1.84 11.33 -2.60
CA VAL A 22 -2.74 11.03 -1.48
C VAL A 22 -3.01 9.54 -1.42
N VAL A 23 -2.76 8.94 -0.25
CA VAL A 23 -3.09 7.54 0.03
C VAL A 23 -4.23 7.50 1.05
N ASP A 24 -5.35 6.90 0.69
CA ASP A 24 -6.40 6.56 1.65
C ASP A 24 -6.10 5.20 2.29
N ALA A 25 -5.98 5.15 3.59
CA ALA A 25 -5.71 3.94 4.36
C ALA A 25 -6.88 3.55 5.29
N THR A 26 -8.10 4.03 5.01
CA THR A 26 -9.27 3.85 5.88
C THR A 26 -9.54 2.37 6.17
N ILE A 27 -9.49 1.50 5.17
CA ILE A 27 -9.74 0.06 5.36
C ILE A 27 -8.58 -0.60 6.10
N ARG A 28 -7.34 -0.29 5.70
CA ARG A 28 -6.16 -0.89 6.33
C ARG A 28 -6.03 -0.50 7.79
N ASP A 29 -6.11 0.79 8.13
CA ASP A 29 -6.01 1.27 9.51
C ASP A 29 -7.25 0.94 10.33
N GLY A 30 -8.44 1.20 9.82
CA GLY A 30 -9.69 0.89 10.50
C GLY A 30 -9.85 -0.59 10.76
N GLY A 31 -9.26 -1.45 9.94
CA GLY A 31 -9.23 -2.90 10.12
C GLY A 31 -8.58 -3.35 11.43
N LEU A 32 -7.65 -2.58 11.97
CA LEU A 32 -7.02 -2.86 13.27
C LEU A 32 -8.01 -2.76 14.45
N VAL A 33 -9.14 -2.08 14.25
CA VAL A 33 -10.16 -1.88 15.30
C VAL A 33 -11.31 -2.89 15.20
N ASN A 34 -11.59 -3.42 13.98
CA ASN A 34 -12.74 -4.30 13.73
C ASN A 34 -12.36 -5.66 13.12
N ASP A 35 -11.12 -6.10 13.32
CA ASP A 35 -10.59 -7.35 12.78
C ASP A 35 -10.73 -7.45 11.25
N PHE A 36 -10.62 -6.33 10.54
CA PHE A 36 -10.76 -6.23 9.08
C PHE A 36 -12.13 -6.66 8.54
N ARG A 37 -13.17 -6.54 9.35
CA ARG A 37 -14.54 -6.91 9.02
C ARG A 37 -15.33 -5.71 8.53
N PHE A 38 -15.14 -5.35 7.27
CA PHE A 38 -15.97 -4.37 6.57
C PHE A 38 -16.89 -5.06 5.59
N THR A 39 -18.12 -4.53 5.42
CA THR A 39 -19.04 -5.03 4.39
C THR A 39 -18.55 -4.60 3.00
N ASP A 40 -18.82 -5.41 1.99
CA ASP A 40 -18.50 -5.08 0.60
C ASP A 40 -19.15 -3.76 0.15
N GLU A 41 -20.36 -3.49 0.62
CA GLU A 41 -21.06 -2.23 0.35
C GLU A 41 -20.26 -1.02 0.86
N PHE A 42 -19.76 -1.07 2.10
CA PHE A 42 -18.96 -0.01 2.69
C PHE A 42 -17.67 0.21 1.88
N VAL A 43 -16.93 -0.86 1.61
CA VAL A 43 -15.66 -0.78 0.88
C VAL A 43 -15.86 -0.25 -0.55
N LYS A 44 -16.92 -0.70 -1.23
CA LYS A 44 -17.27 -0.23 -2.57
C LYS A 44 -17.67 1.25 -2.59
N ASN A 45 -18.45 1.69 -1.59
CA ASN A 45 -18.82 3.10 -1.48
C ASN A 45 -17.59 3.98 -1.20
N LEU A 46 -16.67 3.53 -0.34
CA LEU A 46 -15.41 4.24 -0.09
C LEU A 46 -14.54 4.29 -1.35
N TYR A 47 -14.38 3.17 -2.06
CA TYR A 47 -13.64 3.11 -3.33
C TYR A 47 -14.19 4.14 -4.33
N GLN A 48 -15.51 4.19 -4.52
CA GLN A 48 -16.14 5.16 -5.43
C GLN A 48 -16.01 6.62 -4.96
N ALA A 49 -16.03 6.84 -3.64
CA ALA A 49 -15.80 8.18 -3.07
C ALA A 49 -14.37 8.65 -3.30
N ASN A 50 -13.39 7.78 -3.13
CA ASN A 50 -11.96 8.06 -3.36
C ASN A 50 -11.68 8.40 -4.82
N ILE A 51 -12.26 7.66 -5.78
CA ILE A 51 -12.16 7.98 -7.21
C ILE A 51 -12.70 9.38 -7.48
N LYS A 52 -13.89 9.71 -6.96
CA LYS A 52 -14.52 11.03 -7.15
C LYS A 52 -13.72 12.15 -6.51
N ALA A 53 -13.06 11.88 -5.39
CA ALA A 53 -12.21 12.84 -4.69
C ALA A 53 -10.85 13.05 -5.35
N GLY A 54 -10.45 12.18 -6.28
CA GLY A 54 -9.15 12.22 -6.95
C GLY A 54 -8.00 11.75 -6.05
N VAL A 55 -8.28 10.80 -5.15
CA VAL A 55 -7.26 10.10 -4.35
C VAL A 55 -6.37 9.31 -5.29
N ASP A 56 -5.04 9.33 -5.05
CA ASP A 56 -4.09 8.65 -5.93
C ASP A 56 -3.99 7.15 -5.64
N TYR A 57 -4.06 6.76 -4.35
CA TYR A 57 -3.96 5.36 -3.92
C TYR A 57 -5.01 5.03 -2.86
N MET A 58 -5.62 3.84 -2.94
CA MET A 58 -6.44 3.29 -1.86
C MET A 58 -5.79 2.00 -1.32
N GLU A 59 -5.47 1.99 -0.03
CA GLU A 59 -4.89 0.85 0.67
C GLU A 59 -6.00 -0.01 1.29
N PHE A 60 -6.19 -1.20 0.74
CA PHE A 60 -7.29 -2.10 1.12
C PHE A 60 -7.04 -2.88 2.41
N GLY A 61 -5.78 -3.14 2.75
CA GLY A 61 -5.47 -3.91 3.94
C GLY A 61 -4.10 -4.54 3.88
N TYR A 62 -3.99 -5.77 4.38
CA TYR A 62 -2.73 -6.50 4.46
C TYR A 62 -2.67 -7.71 3.52
N LYS A 63 -1.47 -8.09 3.12
CA LYS A 63 -1.12 -9.42 2.57
C LYS A 63 -0.61 -10.32 3.72
N ALA A 64 -1.43 -10.51 4.76
CA ALA A 64 -1.03 -11.32 5.91
C ALA A 64 -1.00 -12.81 5.56
N SER A 65 0.02 -13.53 6.07
CA SER A 65 0.14 -14.96 5.88
C SER A 65 -0.93 -15.73 6.66
N LYS A 66 -1.64 -16.64 5.98
CA LYS A 66 -2.64 -17.52 6.59
C LYS A 66 -2.02 -18.61 7.49
N ASP A 67 -0.71 -18.79 7.43
CA ASP A 67 0.02 -19.67 8.36
C ASP A 67 0.21 -19.03 9.74
N ILE A 68 0.08 -17.70 9.82
CA ILE A 68 0.26 -16.92 11.05
C ILE A 68 -1.09 -16.43 11.59
N PHE A 69 -2.01 -16.08 10.70
CA PHE A 69 -3.33 -15.51 11.06
C PHE A 69 -4.45 -16.42 10.58
N ASP A 70 -5.33 -16.83 11.49
CA ASP A 70 -6.50 -17.68 11.14
C ASP A 70 -7.57 -16.83 10.44
N GLU A 71 -8.04 -17.28 9.27
CA GLU A 71 -9.12 -16.63 8.51
C GLU A 71 -10.45 -16.56 9.27
N LYS A 72 -10.62 -17.35 10.32
CA LYS A 72 -11.81 -17.29 11.19
C LYS A 72 -11.82 -16.07 12.10
N ASP A 73 -10.62 -15.59 12.47
CA ASP A 73 -10.46 -14.48 13.41
C ASP A 73 -10.56 -13.13 12.71
N PHE A 74 -10.29 -13.07 11.39
CA PHE A 74 -10.20 -11.83 10.63
C PHE A 74 -11.10 -11.81 9.40
N GLY A 75 -11.48 -10.60 8.99
CA GLY A 75 -12.15 -10.35 7.73
C GLY A 75 -11.19 -10.41 6.51
N PRO A 76 -11.75 -10.34 5.28
CA PRO A 76 -10.99 -10.53 4.02
C PRO A 76 -9.87 -9.51 3.81
N TRP A 77 -10.01 -8.32 4.36
CA TRP A 77 -9.03 -7.22 4.20
C TRP A 77 -7.75 -7.41 5.03
N LYS A 78 -7.69 -8.42 5.90
CA LYS A 78 -6.45 -8.89 6.52
C LYS A 78 -5.55 -9.61 5.52
N PHE A 79 -6.13 -10.27 4.54
CA PHE A 79 -5.42 -11.12 3.57
C PHE A 79 -5.38 -10.53 2.16
N CYS A 80 -6.32 -9.67 1.83
CA CYS A 80 -6.43 -9.00 0.54
C CYS A 80 -6.19 -9.96 -0.65
N ASN A 81 -6.91 -11.11 -0.68
CA ASN A 81 -6.84 -12.00 -1.81
C ASN A 81 -7.31 -11.28 -3.09
N GLU A 82 -6.79 -11.64 -4.25
CA GLU A 82 -7.17 -11.02 -5.54
C GLU A 82 -8.69 -11.04 -5.77
N GLU A 83 -9.35 -12.14 -5.43
CA GLU A 83 -10.80 -12.29 -5.57
C GLU A 83 -11.58 -11.29 -4.72
N ASP A 84 -11.11 -11.02 -3.50
CA ASP A 84 -11.74 -10.07 -2.58
C ASP A 84 -11.63 -8.64 -3.11
N ILE A 85 -10.45 -8.26 -3.61
CA ILE A 85 -10.24 -6.93 -4.19
C ILE A 85 -11.02 -6.80 -5.49
N ARG A 86 -10.93 -7.76 -6.41
CA ARG A 86 -11.67 -7.74 -7.68
C ARG A 86 -13.19 -7.70 -7.50
N ARG A 87 -13.73 -8.28 -6.45
CA ARG A 87 -15.16 -8.20 -6.11
C ARG A 87 -15.61 -6.75 -5.87
N ILE A 88 -14.69 -5.87 -5.42
CA ILE A 88 -14.95 -4.44 -5.18
C ILE A 88 -14.63 -3.59 -6.41
N VAL A 89 -13.45 -3.75 -6.98
CA VAL A 89 -12.89 -2.82 -7.97
C VAL A 89 -13.04 -3.30 -9.42
N GLY A 90 -13.40 -4.58 -9.65
CA GLY A 90 -13.33 -5.19 -10.96
C GLY A 90 -11.88 -5.26 -11.46
N ASP A 91 -11.66 -4.79 -12.69
CA ASP A 91 -10.31 -4.65 -13.28
C ASP A 91 -9.69 -3.25 -13.03
N ASN A 92 -10.34 -2.44 -12.20
CA ASN A 92 -9.96 -1.07 -11.86
C ASN A 92 -9.70 -0.17 -13.07
N ASP A 93 -10.75 0.24 -13.75
CA ASP A 93 -10.68 1.15 -14.92
C ASP A 93 -10.42 2.63 -14.53
N SER A 94 -10.13 2.92 -13.26
CA SER A 94 -9.87 4.27 -12.76
C SER A 94 -8.38 4.63 -12.77
N ASP A 95 -8.07 5.92 -12.64
CA ASP A 95 -6.68 6.40 -12.45
C ASP A 95 -6.15 6.13 -11.03
N MET A 96 -7.02 5.76 -10.08
CA MET A 96 -6.64 5.47 -8.69
C MET A 96 -5.97 4.10 -8.59
N LYS A 97 -4.79 4.04 -7.99
CA LYS A 97 -4.03 2.82 -7.81
C LYS A 97 -4.46 2.07 -6.55
N ILE A 98 -4.39 0.74 -6.62
CA ILE A 98 -4.72 -0.16 -5.52
C ILE A 98 -3.45 -0.50 -4.75
N ALA A 99 -3.48 -0.30 -3.43
CA ALA A 99 -2.36 -0.60 -2.54
C ALA A 99 -2.73 -1.63 -1.48
N VAL A 100 -1.74 -2.39 -1.04
CA VAL A 100 -1.82 -3.27 0.14
C VAL A 100 -0.54 -3.19 0.94
N MET A 101 -0.63 -3.46 2.25
CA MET A 101 0.53 -3.53 3.12
C MET A 101 1.03 -4.97 3.28
N ALA A 102 2.34 -5.14 3.28
CA ALA A 102 3.02 -6.41 3.51
C ALA A 102 4.08 -6.26 4.62
N ASP A 103 3.83 -6.88 5.77
CA ASP A 103 4.75 -6.79 6.92
C ASP A 103 5.85 -7.85 6.80
N VAL A 104 7.09 -7.43 6.99
CA VAL A 104 8.24 -8.34 7.08
C VAL A 104 8.03 -9.34 8.22
N GLY A 105 8.18 -10.63 7.91
CA GLY A 105 7.97 -11.71 8.86
C GLY A 105 6.51 -12.08 9.15
N ARG A 106 5.53 -11.37 8.54
CA ARG A 106 4.09 -11.66 8.68
C ARG A 106 3.39 -11.88 7.34
N THR A 107 4.09 -11.67 6.24
CA THR A 107 3.65 -11.95 4.87
C THR A 107 4.55 -13.02 4.28
N ASP A 108 3.98 -14.08 3.71
CA ASP A 108 4.72 -14.99 2.83
C ASP A 108 4.72 -14.41 1.41
N PHE A 109 5.60 -13.44 1.17
CA PHE A 109 5.60 -12.70 -0.08
C PHE A 109 5.90 -13.54 -1.32
N ARG A 110 6.63 -14.65 -1.14
CA ARG A 110 6.94 -15.55 -2.26
C ARG A 110 5.73 -16.36 -2.73
N ARG A 111 4.80 -16.66 -1.81
CA ARG A 111 3.57 -17.37 -2.09
C ARG A 111 2.40 -16.44 -2.39
N ASP A 112 2.26 -15.37 -1.58
CA ASP A 112 1.03 -14.58 -1.53
C ASP A 112 1.06 -13.36 -2.47
N ILE A 113 2.24 -12.98 -3.02
CA ILE A 113 2.37 -11.91 -4.02
C ILE A 113 2.64 -12.53 -5.40
N ILE A 114 1.60 -12.54 -6.23
CA ILE A 114 1.63 -13.06 -7.61
C ILE A 114 2.26 -12.04 -8.57
N ASP A 115 2.41 -12.37 -9.84
CA ASP A 115 2.92 -11.42 -10.83
C ASP A 115 1.93 -10.27 -11.05
N LYS A 116 2.43 -9.05 -11.26
CA LYS A 116 1.60 -7.83 -11.46
C LYS A 116 0.64 -7.97 -12.63
N SER A 117 1.01 -8.71 -13.67
CA SER A 117 0.15 -8.96 -14.84
C SER A 117 -1.15 -9.70 -14.49
N ASP A 118 -1.16 -10.43 -13.39
CA ASP A 118 -2.31 -11.22 -12.92
C ASP A 118 -3.05 -10.54 -11.76
N SER A 119 -2.56 -9.38 -11.29
CA SER A 119 -3.05 -8.67 -10.12
C SER A 119 -3.65 -7.31 -10.46
N VAL A 120 -4.70 -6.92 -9.73
CA VAL A 120 -5.25 -5.54 -9.73
C VAL A 120 -4.52 -4.62 -8.77
N ILE A 121 -3.66 -5.16 -7.90
CA ILE A 121 -2.84 -4.40 -6.97
C ILE A 121 -1.71 -3.71 -7.76
N ASP A 122 -1.46 -2.44 -7.48
CA ASP A 122 -0.41 -1.65 -8.12
C ASP A 122 0.79 -1.43 -7.22
N LEU A 123 0.56 -1.25 -5.92
CA LEU A 123 1.56 -0.87 -4.93
C LEU A 123 1.58 -1.86 -3.76
N ILE A 124 2.76 -2.38 -3.46
CA ILE A 124 3.03 -3.12 -2.22
C ILE A 124 3.76 -2.18 -1.25
N ARG A 125 3.09 -1.83 -0.14
CA ARG A 125 3.67 -1.04 0.94
C ARG A 125 4.28 -1.97 1.99
N ILE A 126 5.60 -2.03 2.02
CA ILE A 126 6.33 -2.93 2.92
C ILE A 126 6.52 -2.25 4.26
N ALA A 127 6.19 -2.94 5.36
CA ALA A 127 6.44 -2.47 6.71
C ALA A 127 7.50 -3.33 7.41
N THR A 128 8.45 -2.67 8.07
CA THR A 128 9.60 -3.31 8.71
C THR A 128 9.99 -2.58 9.99
N TYR A 129 10.79 -3.22 10.80
CA TYR A 129 11.54 -2.58 11.88
C TYR A 129 13.00 -2.43 11.47
N ILE A 130 13.75 -1.57 12.16
CA ILE A 130 15.16 -1.29 11.85
C ILE A 130 16.02 -2.56 11.83
N ASN A 131 15.76 -3.49 12.72
CA ASN A 131 16.50 -4.75 12.82
C ASN A 131 16.14 -5.80 11.75
N THR A 132 15.18 -5.52 10.87
CA THR A 132 14.75 -6.43 9.79
C THR A 132 14.91 -5.83 8.38
N ILE A 133 15.69 -4.76 8.24
CA ILE A 133 15.97 -4.08 6.97
C ILE A 133 16.46 -5.02 5.87
N PRO A 134 17.41 -5.96 6.09
CA PRO A 134 17.85 -6.86 5.02
C PRO A 134 16.70 -7.70 4.43
N ALA A 135 15.79 -8.19 5.27
CA ALA A 135 14.62 -8.93 4.81
C ALA A 135 13.59 -8.04 4.09
N ALA A 136 13.50 -6.75 4.48
CA ALA A 136 12.68 -5.78 3.78
C ALA A 136 13.21 -5.51 2.37
N ILE A 137 14.51 -5.37 2.20
CA ILE A 137 15.15 -5.19 0.89
C ILE A 137 14.88 -6.40 -0.02
N GLU A 138 15.02 -7.62 0.49
CA GLU A 138 14.69 -8.84 -0.25
C GLU A 138 13.24 -8.83 -0.74
N MET A 139 12.30 -8.39 0.12
CA MET A 139 10.88 -8.27 -0.25
C MET A 139 10.66 -7.17 -1.30
N ILE A 140 11.33 -6.01 -1.18
CA ILE A 140 11.28 -4.92 -2.15
C ILE A 140 11.74 -5.42 -3.53
N GLU A 141 12.93 -6.03 -3.59
CA GLU A 141 13.50 -6.56 -4.83
C GLU A 141 12.58 -7.59 -5.49
N TYR A 142 12.00 -8.48 -4.68
CA TYR A 142 11.06 -9.48 -5.16
C TYR A 142 9.80 -8.86 -5.76
N CYS A 143 9.16 -7.93 -5.03
CA CYS A 143 7.94 -7.26 -5.50
C CYS A 143 8.21 -6.39 -6.74
N HIS A 144 9.31 -5.65 -6.73
CA HIS A 144 9.71 -4.83 -7.87
C HIS A 144 9.99 -5.68 -9.12
N ALA A 145 10.69 -6.82 -8.98
CA ALA A 145 10.93 -7.77 -10.07
C ALA A 145 9.64 -8.37 -10.66
N LYS A 146 8.56 -8.43 -9.86
CA LYS A 146 7.22 -8.83 -10.31
C LYS A 146 6.42 -7.70 -10.97
N GLY A 147 6.94 -6.47 -11.00
CA GLY A 147 6.35 -5.32 -11.67
C GLY A 147 5.50 -4.41 -10.79
N TYR A 148 5.54 -4.56 -9.47
CA TYR A 148 4.85 -3.68 -8.53
C TYR A 148 5.63 -2.40 -8.26
N GLU A 149 4.90 -1.31 -8.00
CA GLU A 149 5.45 -0.21 -7.22
C GLU A 149 5.69 -0.67 -5.78
N THR A 150 6.75 -0.18 -5.16
CA THR A 150 7.11 -0.57 -3.80
C THR A 150 7.42 0.64 -2.93
N THR A 151 6.96 0.62 -1.70
CA THR A 151 7.36 1.60 -0.70
C THR A 151 7.72 0.90 0.60
N ILE A 152 8.52 1.56 1.43
CA ILE A 152 8.95 1.04 2.72
C ILE A 152 8.51 1.97 3.86
N ASN A 153 8.05 1.37 4.96
CA ASN A 153 7.74 2.05 6.22
C ASN A 153 8.60 1.46 7.34
N ILE A 154 9.44 2.29 7.96
CA ILE A 154 10.19 1.90 9.15
C ILE A 154 9.31 2.16 10.36
N MET A 155 8.76 1.10 10.95
CA MET A 155 7.89 1.19 12.11
C MET A 155 8.69 1.55 13.37
N ALA A 156 8.11 2.45 14.19
CA ALA A 156 8.66 2.87 15.48
C ALA A 156 10.07 3.52 15.38
N ILE A 157 10.39 4.14 14.26
CA ILE A 157 11.68 4.78 13.96
C ILE A 157 12.15 5.74 15.06
N SER A 158 11.23 6.36 15.81
CA SER A 158 11.56 7.25 16.93
C SER A 158 12.26 6.56 18.10
N ASN A 159 12.29 5.22 18.12
CA ASN A 159 13.00 4.43 19.14
C ASN A 159 14.40 4.01 18.71
N ASP A 160 14.77 4.28 17.45
CA ASP A 160 16.02 3.87 16.85
C ASP A 160 17.07 5.00 16.98
N ASN A 161 18.35 4.67 16.90
CA ASN A 161 19.41 5.65 16.91
C ASN A 161 19.71 6.18 15.50
N ASP A 162 20.25 7.39 15.42
CA ASP A 162 20.50 8.06 14.15
C ASP A 162 21.42 7.26 13.21
N ALA A 163 22.41 6.54 13.74
CA ALA A 163 23.36 5.77 12.92
C ALA A 163 22.68 4.58 12.22
N ASP A 164 21.78 3.87 12.90
CA ASP A 164 21.03 2.76 12.31
C ASP A 164 20.02 3.29 11.27
N ILE A 165 19.43 4.46 11.52
CA ILE A 165 18.53 5.13 10.56
C ILE A 165 19.31 5.54 9.31
N ASP A 166 20.48 6.16 9.46
CA ASP A 166 21.31 6.58 8.33
C ASP A 166 21.74 5.36 7.48
N GLU A 167 22.18 4.26 8.12
CA GLU A 167 22.52 3.02 7.43
C GLU A 167 21.31 2.44 6.68
N ALA A 168 20.12 2.43 7.28
CA ALA A 168 18.90 1.97 6.65
C ALA A 168 18.55 2.79 5.40
N LEU A 169 18.67 4.13 5.49
CA LEU A 169 18.41 5.03 4.37
C LEU A 169 19.41 4.84 3.23
N GLU A 170 20.71 4.60 3.53
CA GLU A 170 21.70 4.26 2.52
C GLU A 170 21.37 2.95 1.79
N LEU A 171 20.96 1.91 2.53
CA LEU A 171 20.57 0.63 1.95
C LEU A 171 19.33 0.76 1.05
N PHE A 172 18.32 1.52 1.49
CA PHE A 172 17.14 1.80 0.65
C PHE A 172 17.47 2.61 -0.59
N GLY A 173 18.40 3.57 -0.49
CA GLY A 173 18.90 4.33 -1.64
C GLY A 173 19.59 3.47 -2.71
N GLN A 174 20.05 2.26 -2.35
CA GLN A 174 20.64 1.28 -3.26
C GLN A 174 19.63 0.24 -3.78
N SER A 175 18.43 0.20 -3.22
CA SER A 175 17.36 -0.71 -3.61
C SER A 175 16.42 -0.08 -4.65
N PRO A 176 15.59 -0.86 -5.36
CA PRO A 176 14.63 -0.33 -6.31
C PRO A 176 13.34 0.21 -5.67
N VAL A 177 13.38 0.64 -4.41
CA VAL A 177 12.20 1.17 -3.72
C VAL A 177 11.77 2.52 -4.30
N ASP A 178 10.46 2.70 -4.55
CA ASP A 178 9.91 3.92 -5.16
C ASP A 178 9.65 5.03 -4.14
N GLY A 179 9.52 4.69 -2.85
CA GLY A 179 9.27 5.67 -1.79
C GLY A 179 9.50 5.14 -0.38
N ILE A 180 9.79 6.08 0.54
CA ILE A 180 10.02 5.79 1.97
C ILE A 180 9.00 6.56 2.79
N TYR A 181 8.40 5.90 3.77
CA TYR A 181 7.56 6.51 4.81
C TYR A 181 8.33 6.55 6.13
N ILE A 182 8.23 7.67 6.82
CA ILE A 182 8.87 7.90 8.11
C ILE A 182 7.80 8.27 9.15
#